data_63f979a7bd11e6c81a4d2cc8ac3298fc
#
_entry.id   63f979a7bd11e6c81a4d2cc8ac3298fc
#
_cell.length_a   1.000
_cell.length_b   1.000
_cell.length_c   1.000
_cell.angle_alpha   90.00
_cell.angle_beta   90.00
_cell.angle_gamma   90.00
#
_symmetry.space_group_name_H-M   'P 1'
#
loop_
_entity.id
_entity.type
_entity.pdbx_description
1 polymer ?
#
loop_
_entity_poly.entity_id
_entity_poly.type
_entity_poly.pdbx_seq_one_letter_code
_entity_poly.pdbx_strand_id
1 'polypeptide(L)'
;MSSVTLRMLVRSMLTTRSSVRRLCLVKPQFEAGREKVGKNGVVRDPATHREVLHNAMGYAAANGFVVRGLDFSPVKGPEGNIEYLMFVQKSEQPGVLDDSVAEQVVAASHSSLDK
;
A
#
# COMPACT_ATOMS: atom_id res chain seq x y z
N MET A 1 3.91 -11.80 2.89
CA MET A 1 2.56 -12.36 2.95
C MET A 1 1.56 -11.28 2.57
N SER A 2 0.77 -11.54 1.55
CA SER A 2 -0.21 -10.56 1.09
C SER A 2 -1.54 -10.81 1.79
N SER A 3 -2.27 -9.75 2.08
CA SER A 3 -3.57 -9.87 2.70
C SER A 3 -4.64 -10.21 1.68
N VAL A 4 -5.74 -10.75 2.18
CA VAL A 4 -6.91 -11.05 1.37
C VAL A 4 -7.48 -9.76 0.75
N THR A 5 -7.46 -8.67 1.49
CA THR A 5 -7.99 -7.38 1.03
C THR A 5 -7.25 -6.89 -0.21
N LEU A 6 -5.92 -6.87 -0.17
CA LEU A 6 -5.12 -6.44 -1.31
C LEU A 6 -5.32 -7.37 -2.52
N ARG A 7 -5.37 -8.68 -2.28
CA ARG A 7 -5.61 -9.65 -3.34
C ARG A 7 -6.95 -9.41 -4.04
N MET A 8 -7.99 -9.14 -3.27
CA MET A 8 -9.31 -8.87 -3.82
C MET A 8 -9.30 -7.59 -4.66
N LEU A 9 -8.65 -6.55 -4.20
CA LEU A 9 -8.53 -5.31 -4.95
C LEU A 9 -7.79 -5.51 -6.27
N VAL A 10 -6.67 -6.23 -6.24
CA VAL A 10 -5.90 -6.48 -7.45
C VAL A 10 -6.68 -7.37 -8.42
N ARG A 11 -7.38 -8.39 -7.92
CA ARG A 11 -8.24 -9.22 -8.75
C ARG A 11 -9.32 -8.41 -9.44
N SER A 12 -9.96 -7.51 -8.71
CA SER A 12 -10.96 -6.62 -9.29
C SER A 12 -10.36 -5.77 -10.41
N MET A 13 -9.14 -5.28 -10.23
CA MET A 13 -8.44 -4.51 -11.25
C MET A 13 -8.10 -5.36 -12.48
N LEU A 14 -7.76 -6.63 -12.29
CA LEU A 14 -7.42 -7.53 -13.40
C LEU A 14 -8.60 -7.79 -14.31
N THR A 15 -9.82 -7.65 -13.82
CA THR A 15 -11.02 -7.82 -14.65
C THR A 15 -11.35 -6.58 -15.45
N THR A 16 -10.69 -5.47 -15.22
CA THR A 16 -10.92 -4.23 -15.95
C THR A 16 -10.03 -4.16 -17.18
N ARG A 17 -10.43 -3.34 -18.15
CA ARG A 17 -9.65 -3.18 -19.37
C ARG A 17 -8.30 -2.53 -19.09
N SER A 18 -7.29 -2.90 -19.90
CA SER A 18 -5.98 -2.24 -19.87
C SER A 18 -6.16 -0.74 -20.03
N SER A 19 -5.27 0.08 -19.62
CA SER A 19 -5.30 1.53 -19.61
C SER A 19 -6.10 2.15 -18.47
N VAL A 20 -6.81 1.36 -17.70
CA VAL A 20 -7.58 1.89 -16.57
C VAL A 20 -6.65 2.17 -15.41
N ARG A 21 -6.80 3.35 -14.82
CA ARG A 21 -6.09 3.73 -13.60
C ARG A 21 -6.93 3.38 -12.39
N ARG A 22 -6.27 2.90 -11.35
CA ARG A 22 -6.95 2.50 -10.12
C ARG A 22 -6.23 3.07 -8.91
N LEU A 23 -7.01 3.37 -7.90
CA LEU A 23 -6.52 3.76 -6.60
C LEU A 23 -6.73 2.60 -5.65
N CYS A 24 -5.63 2.13 -5.04
CA CYS A 24 -5.67 1.07 -4.04
C CYS A 24 -5.43 1.67 -2.67
N LEU A 25 -6.27 1.29 -1.73
CA LEU A 25 -6.06 1.65 -0.33
C LEU A 25 -5.27 0.53 0.34
N VAL A 26 -4.10 0.85 0.88
CA VAL A 26 -3.24 -0.11 1.54
C VAL A 26 -3.39 0.07 3.05
N LYS A 27 -3.84 -0.97 3.71
CA LYS A 27 -4.12 -0.97 5.14
C LYS A 27 -3.14 -1.89 5.86
N PRO A 28 -2.09 -1.33 6.50
CA PRO A 28 -1.07 -2.15 7.16
C PRO A 28 -1.65 -3.13 8.18
N GLN A 29 -2.71 -2.76 8.86
CA GLN A 29 -3.35 -3.62 9.85
C GLN A 29 -3.90 -4.92 9.25
N PHE A 30 -4.15 -4.96 7.94
CA PHE A 30 -4.59 -6.16 7.24
C PHE A 30 -3.48 -6.82 6.44
N GLU A 31 -2.40 -6.08 6.12
CA GLU A 31 -1.32 -6.58 5.28
C GLU A 31 -0.14 -7.13 6.07
N ALA A 32 0.09 -6.58 7.26
CA ALA A 32 1.14 -7.09 8.14
C ALA A 32 0.69 -8.38 8.80
N GLY A 33 1.63 -9.24 9.16
CA GLY A 33 1.31 -10.44 9.91
C GLY A 33 0.79 -10.09 11.30
N ARG A 34 0.07 -11.02 11.92
CA ARG A 34 -0.51 -10.83 13.26
C ARG A 34 0.51 -10.37 14.29
N GLU A 35 1.72 -10.88 14.20
CA GLU A 35 2.80 -10.57 15.11
C GLU A 35 3.24 -9.11 15.04
N LYS A 36 2.89 -8.42 13.97
CA LYS A 36 3.26 -7.01 13.78
C LYS A 36 2.12 -6.05 14.06
N VAL A 37 0.95 -6.58 14.36
CA VAL A 37 -0.21 -5.77 14.73
C VAL A 37 -0.20 -5.65 16.25
N GLY A 38 -0.12 -4.42 16.72
CA GLY A 38 -0.03 -4.15 18.13
C GLY A 38 -1.37 -4.11 18.83
N LYS A 39 -1.35 -3.54 20.02
CA LYS A 39 -2.53 -3.39 20.86
C LYS A 39 -3.61 -2.61 20.12
N ASN A 40 -4.85 -3.02 20.26
CA ASN A 40 -6.01 -2.39 19.63
C ASN A 40 -6.03 -2.52 18.11
N GLY A 41 -5.28 -3.47 17.55
CA GLY A 41 -5.27 -3.67 16.10
C GLY A 41 -4.51 -2.60 15.32
N VAL A 42 -3.51 -1.96 15.94
CA VAL A 42 -2.79 -0.86 15.31
C VAL A 42 -1.36 -1.28 14.97
N VAL A 43 -0.96 -1.01 13.73
CA VAL A 43 0.41 -1.18 13.28
C VAL A 43 1.10 0.17 13.41
N ARG A 44 2.09 0.26 14.31
CA ARG A 44 2.76 1.53 14.62
C ARG A 44 4.18 1.64 14.07
N ASP A 45 4.82 0.51 13.78
CA ASP A 45 6.22 0.49 13.39
C ASP A 45 6.41 0.99 11.95
N PRO A 46 7.18 2.08 11.74
CA PRO A 46 7.46 2.56 10.39
C PRO A 46 8.13 1.51 9.48
N ALA A 47 8.97 0.65 10.05
CA ALA A 47 9.61 -0.42 9.28
C ALA A 47 8.56 -1.39 8.74
N THR A 48 7.54 -1.70 9.53
CA THR A 48 6.44 -2.55 9.09
C THR A 48 5.63 -1.87 7.97
N HIS A 49 5.40 -0.57 8.09
CA HIS A 49 4.72 0.18 7.04
C HIS A 49 5.51 0.14 5.73
N ARG A 50 6.83 0.29 5.80
CA ARG A 50 7.68 0.22 4.59
C ARG A 50 7.60 -1.16 3.95
N GLU A 51 7.65 -2.21 4.77
CA GLU A 51 7.54 -3.59 4.28
C GLU A 51 6.19 -3.84 3.60
N VAL A 52 5.11 -3.38 4.20
CA VAL A 52 3.77 -3.52 3.64
C VAL A 52 3.67 -2.84 2.28
N LEU A 53 4.17 -1.62 2.17
CA LEU A 53 4.13 -0.89 0.89
C LEU A 53 5.00 -1.56 -0.17
N HIS A 54 6.16 -2.05 0.23
CA HIS A 54 7.07 -2.76 -0.67
C HIS A 54 6.39 -4.02 -1.23
N ASN A 55 5.75 -4.79 -0.36
CA ASN A 55 5.04 -5.99 -0.77
C ASN A 55 3.84 -5.67 -1.67
N ALA A 56 3.11 -4.60 -1.37
CA ALA A 56 1.97 -4.17 -2.18
C ALA A 56 2.42 -3.77 -3.59
N MET A 57 3.51 -3.02 -3.70
CA MET A 57 4.06 -2.61 -4.99
C MET A 57 4.53 -3.82 -5.80
N GLY A 58 5.20 -4.76 -5.15
CA GLY A 58 5.65 -5.99 -5.80
C GLY A 58 4.49 -6.84 -6.29
N TYR A 59 3.43 -6.93 -5.51
CA TYR A 59 2.25 -7.69 -5.89
C TYR A 59 1.54 -7.07 -7.09
N ALA A 60 1.42 -5.75 -7.11
CA ALA A 60 0.83 -5.05 -8.24
C ALA A 60 1.64 -5.29 -9.52
N ALA A 61 2.96 -5.17 -9.43
CA ALA A 61 3.85 -5.40 -10.56
C ALA A 61 3.73 -6.83 -11.08
N ALA A 62 3.65 -7.81 -10.19
CA ALA A 62 3.52 -9.22 -10.56
C ALA A 62 2.20 -9.51 -11.30
N ASN A 63 1.20 -8.66 -11.13
CA ASN A 63 -0.09 -8.80 -11.78
C ASN A 63 -0.29 -7.87 -12.99
N GLY A 64 0.78 -7.33 -13.51
CA GLY A 64 0.74 -6.53 -14.74
C GLY A 64 0.37 -5.06 -14.54
N PHE A 65 0.48 -4.57 -13.32
CA PHE A 65 0.22 -3.16 -13.03
C PHE A 65 1.52 -2.40 -12.82
N VAL A 66 1.48 -1.13 -13.17
CA VAL A 66 2.56 -0.19 -12.91
C VAL A 66 2.11 0.70 -11.76
N VAL A 67 2.95 0.86 -10.75
CA VAL A 67 2.67 1.78 -9.66
C VAL A 67 3.07 3.18 -10.12
N ARG A 68 2.09 4.07 -10.26
CA ARG A 68 2.30 5.43 -10.76
C ARG A 68 2.50 6.44 -9.64
N GLY A 69 2.01 6.15 -8.46
CA GLY A 69 2.14 7.05 -7.34
C GLY A 69 1.88 6.36 -6.03
N LEU A 70 2.38 6.94 -4.96
CA LEU A 70 2.24 6.44 -3.62
C LEU A 70 2.14 7.62 -2.67
N ASP A 71 1.17 7.59 -1.78
CA ASP A 71 0.99 8.65 -0.80
C ASP A 71 0.36 8.05 0.45
N PHE A 72 0.20 8.85 1.48
CA PHE A 72 -0.52 8.43 2.68
C PHE A 72 -1.86 9.16 2.77
N SER A 73 -2.84 8.48 3.37
CA SER A 73 -4.12 9.12 3.62
C SER A 73 -3.95 10.23 4.67
N PRO A 74 -4.50 11.42 4.45
CA PRO A 74 -4.39 12.50 5.42
C PRO A 74 -5.19 12.25 6.70
N VAL A 75 -6.03 11.24 6.70
CA VAL A 75 -6.88 10.86 7.82
C VAL A 75 -6.52 9.45 8.24
N LYS A 76 -6.31 9.23 9.54
CA LYS A 76 -6.07 7.89 10.06
C LYS A 76 -7.34 7.05 9.93
N GLY A 77 -7.15 5.77 9.62
CA GLY A 77 -8.24 4.81 9.55
C GLY A 77 -8.68 4.33 10.93
N PRO A 78 -9.47 3.26 10.96
CA PRO A 78 -9.98 2.71 12.23
C PRO A 78 -8.87 2.46 13.23
N GLU A 79 -9.15 2.68 14.50
CA GLU A 79 -8.25 2.47 15.63
C GLU A 79 -6.97 3.33 15.55
N GLY A 80 -6.91 4.30 14.65
CA GLY A 80 -5.76 5.18 14.51
C GLY A 80 -4.67 4.65 13.60
N ASN A 81 -4.98 3.69 12.72
CA ASN A 81 -4.01 3.18 11.77
C ASN A 81 -3.73 4.18 10.66
N ILE A 82 -2.45 4.33 10.30
CA ILE A 82 -2.06 5.08 9.11
C ILE A 82 -2.32 4.19 7.91
N GLU A 83 -3.01 4.73 6.91
CA GLU A 83 -3.31 4.01 5.67
C GLU A 83 -2.67 4.72 4.49
N TYR A 84 -2.41 3.96 3.43
CA TYR A 84 -1.68 4.47 2.28
C TYR A 84 -2.49 4.34 1.01
N LEU A 85 -2.19 5.21 0.05
CA LEU A 85 -2.85 5.24 -1.25
C LEU A 85 -1.82 4.86 -2.30
N MET A 86 -2.15 3.87 -3.11
CA MET A 86 -1.28 3.40 -4.19
C MET A 86 -2.02 3.57 -5.51
N PHE A 87 -1.46 4.36 -6.40
CA PHE A 87 -2.03 4.60 -7.73
C PHE A 87 -1.39 3.65 -8.72
N VAL A 88 -2.22 2.84 -9.36
CA VAL A 88 -1.74 1.84 -10.31
C VAL A 88 -2.42 1.99 -11.66
N GLN A 89 -1.74 1.53 -12.70
CA GLN A 89 -2.27 1.52 -14.05
C GLN A 89 -1.85 0.23 -14.72
N LYS A 90 -2.77 -0.44 -15.40
CA LYS A 90 -2.41 -1.62 -16.15
C LYS A 90 -1.57 -1.21 -17.35
N SER A 91 -0.42 -1.84 -17.51
CA SER A 91 0.52 -1.49 -18.58
C SER A 91 1.41 -2.68 -18.90
N GLU A 92 1.76 -2.80 -20.18
CA GLU A 92 2.72 -3.80 -20.62
C GLU A 92 4.15 -3.31 -20.44
N GLN A 93 4.34 -2.01 -20.26
CA GLN A 93 5.66 -1.43 -20.06
C GLN A 93 5.93 -1.28 -18.56
N PRO A 94 7.03 -1.83 -18.07
CA PRO A 94 7.37 -1.67 -16.67
C PRO A 94 7.70 -0.21 -16.38
N GLY A 95 7.01 0.36 -15.42
CA GLY A 95 7.40 1.62 -14.81
C GLY A 95 7.46 1.33 -13.33
N VAL A 96 8.58 1.59 -12.73
CA VAL A 96 8.78 1.25 -11.32
C VAL A 96 9.06 2.53 -10.56
N LEU A 97 8.28 2.74 -9.49
CA LEU A 97 8.68 3.70 -8.49
C LEU A 97 9.89 3.13 -7.74
N ASP A 98 10.84 3.99 -7.48
CA ASP A 98 11.99 3.63 -6.68
C ASP A 98 11.53 3.26 -5.26
N ASP A 99 12.18 2.29 -4.64
CA ASP A 99 11.89 1.89 -3.26
C ASP A 99 12.02 3.07 -2.29
N SER A 100 12.84 4.05 -2.60
CA SER A 100 12.99 5.25 -1.78
C SER A 100 11.69 6.03 -1.66
N VAL A 101 10.77 5.91 -2.62
CA VAL A 101 9.47 6.59 -2.54
C VAL A 101 8.66 6.03 -1.38
N ALA A 102 8.67 4.71 -1.18
CA ALA A 102 7.98 4.10 -0.04
C ALA A 102 8.57 4.61 1.28
N GLU A 103 9.88 4.71 1.38
CA GLU A 103 10.53 5.23 2.59
C GLU A 103 10.14 6.68 2.85
N GLN A 104 10.12 7.50 1.82
CA GLN A 104 9.74 8.91 1.94
C GLN A 104 8.29 9.07 2.37
N VAL A 105 7.39 8.29 1.78
CA VAL A 105 5.97 8.36 2.11
C VAL A 105 5.72 7.91 3.55
N VAL A 106 6.37 6.84 3.99
CA VAL A 106 6.23 6.38 5.37
C VAL A 106 6.77 7.42 6.34
N ALA A 107 7.94 7.98 6.07
CA ALA A 107 8.51 9.01 6.93
C ALA A 107 7.58 10.23 7.01
N ALA A 108 7.04 10.67 5.88
CA ALA A 108 6.12 11.79 5.84
C ALA A 108 4.82 11.50 6.60
N SER A 109 4.29 10.29 6.49
CA SER A 109 3.06 9.91 7.18
C SER A 109 3.25 9.94 8.70
N HIS A 110 4.36 9.39 9.20
CA HIS A 110 4.63 9.40 10.63
C HIS A 110 4.91 10.82 11.15
N SER A 111 5.62 11.61 10.38
CA SER A 111 5.88 13.01 10.75
C SER A 111 4.60 13.84 10.82
N SER A 112 3.66 13.58 9.91
CA SER A 112 2.43 14.35 9.80
C SER A 112 1.33 13.86 10.74
N LEU A 113 1.19 12.56 10.93
CA LEU A 113 0.05 11.96 11.63
C LEU A 113 0.35 11.49 13.04
N ASP A 114 1.62 11.20 13.36
CA ASP A 114 2.03 10.69 14.68
C ASP A 114 2.63 11.80 15.54
N LYS A 115 1.96 12.90 15.62
CA LYS A 115 2.39 14.01 16.49
C LYS A 115 1.89 13.85 17.91
#